data_7e60007a3dc97d90b0bff56761ce0326
#
_entry.id   7e60007a3dc97d90b0bff56761ce0326
#
_cell.length_a   1.000
_cell.length_b   1.000
_cell.length_c   1.000
_cell.angle_alpha   90.00
_cell.angle_beta   90.00
_cell.angle_gamma   90.00
#
_symmetry.space_group_name_H-M   'P 1'
#
loop_
_entity.id
_entity.type
_entity.pdbx_description
1 polymer ?
#
loop_
_entity_poly.entity_id
_entity_poly.type
_entity_poly.pdbx_seq_one_letter_code
_entity_poly.pdbx_strand_id
1 'polypeptide(L)'
;ADGEQVEGTLSPDLLSWTSAEPLGYAKTYSVTANTTSVEGVVKPFESQIQTLSPANLTAVSTIPSKSGQTFGVGMPLIVKFDEPINDKAKAEQFMTVTTSNGTVGAWYWFSDKEAHWRPKDYYQPGTVVTLDVKIFGQDLGGGLYGEEDRQVSFTIGDSMVSEVSDIDKQLRVYKNGSLVKTFPASLGMDKYPSQSGVHVVQ
;
A
#
# COMPACT_ATOMS: atom_id res chain seq x y z
N ALA A 1 -10.82 22.78 -15.08
CA ALA A 1 -11.00 23.80 -14.08
C ALA A 1 -10.35 25.12 -14.53
N ASP A 2 -9.18 25.12 -15.12
CA ASP A 2 -8.46 26.33 -15.54
C ASP A 2 -8.43 26.47 -17.06
N GLY A 3 -9.41 25.91 -17.78
CA GLY A 3 -9.48 25.87 -19.23
C GLY A 3 -8.61 24.76 -19.86
N GLU A 4 -7.96 23.96 -19.05
CA GLU A 4 -7.16 22.83 -19.51
C GLU A 4 -8.06 21.64 -19.87
N GLN A 5 -7.80 21.03 -21.02
CA GLN A 5 -8.56 19.88 -21.49
C GLN A 5 -8.16 18.64 -20.72
N VAL A 6 -9.16 17.86 -20.26
CA VAL A 6 -8.93 16.58 -19.62
C VAL A 6 -8.70 15.52 -20.70
N GLU A 7 -7.57 14.84 -20.63
CA GLU A 7 -7.24 13.71 -21.50
C GLU A 7 -8.14 12.51 -21.19
N GLY A 8 -8.50 11.74 -22.23
CA GLY A 8 -9.32 10.55 -22.06
C GLY A 8 -9.55 9.80 -23.36
N THR A 9 -10.25 8.69 -23.29
CA THR A 9 -10.50 7.79 -24.41
C THR A 9 -11.98 7.56 -24.61
N LEU A 10 -12.43 7.70 -25.85
CA LEU A 10 -13.77 7.35 -26.28
C LEU A 10 -13.82 5.83 -26.57
N SER A 11 -14.87 5.17 -26.11
CA SER A 11 -15.09 3.74 -26.39
C SER A 11 -15.27 3.46 -27.88
N PRO A 12 -14.97 2.23 -28.37
CA PRO A 12 -15.11 1.89 -29.79
C PRO A 12 -16.53 2.03 -30.34
N ASP A 13 -17.54 1.89 -29.49
CA ASP A 13 -18.96 2.08 -29.84
C ASP A 13 -19.40 3.54 -29.79
N LEU A 14 -18.50 4.46 -29.39
CA LEU A 14 -18.72 5.90 -29.27
C LEU A 14 -19.80 6.28 -28.25
N LEU A 15 -20.13 5.40 -27.31
CA LEU A 15 -21.20 5.63 -26.33
C LEU A 15 -20.70 6.08 -24.96
N SER A 16 -19.39 5.92 -24.67
CA SER A 16 -18.79 6.33 -23.40
C SER A 16 -17.42 6.93 -23.58
N TRP A 17 -17.10 7.89 -22.73
CA TRP A 17 -15.77 8.49 -22.64
C TRP A 17 -15.24 8.30 -21.23
N THR A 18 -13.97 7.92 -21.10
CA THR A 18 -13.29 7.72 -19.81
C THR A 18 -12.07 8.61 -19.74
N SER A 19 -11.92 9.35 -18.64
CA SER A 19 -10.71 10.15 -18.38
C SER A 19 -9.47 9.24 -18.23
N ALA A 20 -8.33 9.71 -18.73
CA ALA A 20 -7.06 8.98 -18.60
C ALA A 20 -6.58 8.90 -17.14
N GLU A 21 -6.89 9.94 -16.35
CA GLU A 21 -6.57 10.02 -14.93
C GLU A 21 -7.83 10.30 -14.10
N PRO A 22 -7.84 9.92 -12.81
CA PRO A 22 -8.93 10.30 -11.90
C PRO A 22 -9.11 11.81 -11.85
N LEU A 23 -10.37 12.24 -11.83
CA LEU A 23 -10.69 13.67 -11.71
C LEU A 23 -10.41 14.14 -10.28
N GLY A 24 -9.83 15.35 -10.14
CA GLY A 24 -9.50 15.92 -8.84
C GLY A 24 -10.72 16.26 -7.99
N TYR A 25 -10.53 16.38 -6.68
CA TYR A 25 -11.57 16.79 -5.74
C TYR A 25 -11.97 18.26 -5.92
N ALA A 26 -13.23 18.58 -5.56
CA ALA A 26 -13.81 19.91 -5.50
C ALA A 26 -13.61 20.71 -6.82
N LYS A 27 -13.68 20.04 -7.97
CA LYS A 27 -13.54 20.63 -9.30
C LYS A 27 -14.88 20.63 -10.04
N THR A 28 -15.05 21.59 -10.92
CA THR A 28 -16.15 21.63 -11.89
C THR A 28 -15.57 21.46 -13.29
N TYR A 29 -16.08 20.48 -14.00
CA TYR A 29 -15.69 20.15 -15.36
C TYR A 29 -16.84 20.46 -16.31
N SER A 30 -16.56 21.16 -17.42
CA SER A 30 -17.51 21.34 -18.51
C SER A 30 -17.34 20.20 -19.52
N VAL A 31 -18.43 19.55 -19.85
CA VAL A 31 -18.48 18.47 -20.83
C VAL A 31 -19.19 18.99 -22.07
N THR A 32 -18.51 18.95 -23.21
CA THR A 32 -19.10 19.28 -24.51
C THR A 32 -18.99 18.08 -25.43
N ALA A 33 -20.05 17.69 -26.10
CA ALA A 33 -20.08 16.61 -27.08
C ALA A 33 -21.00 16.93 -28.26
N ASN A 34 -20.68 16.41 -29.43
CA ASN A 34 -21.59 16.41 -30.56
C ASN A 34 -22.23 15.02 -30.65
N THR A 35 -23.53 14.94 -30.45
CA THR A 35 -24.29 13.70 -30.62
C THR A 35 -24.88 13.63 -32.03
N THR A 36 -24.77 12.47 -32.69
CA THR A 36 -25.33 12.25 -34.03
C THR A 36 -26.44 11.21 -33.95
N SER A 37 -27.64 11.57 -34.44
CA SER A 37 -28.73 10.62 -34.54
C SER A 37 -28.50 9.59 -35.67
N VAL A 38 -29.27 8.51 -35.70
CA VAL A 38 -29.26 7.52 -36.79
C VAL A 38 -29.61 8.14 -38.15
N GLU A 39 -30.28 9.28 -38.16
CA GLU A 39 -30.64 10.04 -39.37
C GLU A 39 -29.54 11.06 -39.76
N GLY A 40 -28.40 11.09 -39.05
CA GLY A 40 -27.27 11.97 -39.33
C GLY A 40 -27.43 13.39 -38.79
N VAL A 41 -28.43 13.66 -37.98
CA VAL A 41 -28.62 15.00 -37.37
C VAL A 41 -27.64 15.18 -36.20
N VAL A 42 -26.77 16.19 -36.28
CA VAL A 42 -25.81 16.56 -35.23
C VAL A 42 -26.49 17.52 -34.28
N LYS A 43 -26.41 17.23 -32.97
CA LYS A 43 -26.82 18.11 -31.89
C LYS A 43 -25.70 18.32 -30.88
N PRO A 44 -25.33 19.55 -30.52
CA PRO A 44 -24.41 19.81 -29.45
C PRO A 44 -25.03 19.43 -28.11
N PHE A 45 -24.22 18.87 -27.23
CA PHE A 45 -24.54 18.58 -25.84
C PHE A 45 -23.54 19.32 -24.95
N GLU A 46 -24.05 20.01 -23.95
CA GLU A 46 -23.25 20.70 -22.94
C GLU A 46 -23.75 20.31 -21.55
N SER A 47 -22.84 20.05 -20.65
CA SER A 47 -23.14 19.73 -19.26
C SER A 47 -21.99 20.13 -18.34
N GLN A 48 -22.25 20.20 -17.06
CA GLN A 48 -21.23 20.38 -16.02
C GLN A 48 -21.27 19.23 -15.03
N ILE A 49 -20.07 18.77 -14.64
CA ILE A 49 -19.88 17.76 -13.62
C ILE A 49 -19.10 18.40 -12.46
N GLN A 50 -19.68 18.36 -11.28
CA GLN A 50 -18.98 18.74 -10.06
C GLN A 50 -18.48 17.48 -9.37
N THR A 51 -17.17 17.42 -9.11
CA THR A 51 -16.56 16.28 -8.40
C THR A 51 -16.77 16.40 -6.91
N LEU A 52 -16.61 15.25 -6.22
CA LEU A 52 -16.69 15.16 -4.77
C LEU A 52 -15.80 16.21 -4.09
N SER A 53 -16.35 16.82 -3.03
CA SER A 53 -15.63 17.76 -2.16
C SER A 53 -15.60 17.20 -0.74
N PRO A 54 -14.65 16.29 -0.40
CA PRO A 54 -14.56 15.72 0.93
C PRO A 54 -14.29 16.78 1.99
N ALA A 55 -14.94 16.66 3.15
CA ALA A 55 -14.62 17.51 4.30
C ALA A 55 -13.33 17.10 4.99
N ASN A 56 -12.99 15.80 4.93
CA ASN A 56 -11.80 15.22 5.55
C ASN A 56 -11.05 14.36 4.55
N LEU A 57 -9.74 14.56 4.48
CA LEU A 57 -8.82 13.78 3.66
C LEU A 57 -7.77 13.13 4.54
N THR A 58 -7.23 12.00 4.10
CA THR A 58 -6.07 11.34 4.71
C THR A 58 -5.03 11.01 3.66
N ALA A 59 -3.77 11.35 3.98
CA ALA A 59 -2.61 10.93 3.23
C ALA A 59 -1.98 9.67 3.82
N VAL A 60 -1.24 8.94 3.01
CA VAL A 60 -0.51 7.74 3.44
C VAL A 60 0.97 7.87 3.21
N SER A 61 1.75 7.32 4.15
CA SER A 61 3.15 7.01 3.97
C SER A 61 3.40 5.52 4.16
N THR A 62 4.45 5.00 3.53
CA THR A 62 4.76 3.57 3.57
C THR A 62 6.20 3.32 4.01
N ILE A 63 6.42 2.17 4.63
CA ILE A 63 7.76 1.61 4.83
C ILE A 63 7.75 0.21 4.16
N PRO A 64 8.59 -0.02 3.14
CA PRO A 64 9.53 0.93 2.52
C PRO A 64 8.84 2.15 1.90
N SER A 65 9.55 3.29 1.84
CA SER A 65 9.02 4.53 1.26
C SER A 65 9.36 4.72 -0.22
N LYS A 66 10.30 3.93 -0.74
CA LYS A 66 10.79 4.00 -2.13
C LYS A 66 10.84 2.63 -2.76
N SER A 67 10.48 2.55 -4.02
CA SER A 67 10.60 1.33 -4.83
C SER A 67 12.06 1.03 -5.20
N GLY A 68 12.32 -0.24 -5.61
CA GLY A 68 13.61 -0.70 -6.11
C GLY A 68 14.66 -1.02 -5.05
N GLN A 69 14.30 -0.98 -3.77
CA GLN A 69 15.20 -1.34 -2.67
C GLN A 69 15.20 -2.85 -2.43
N THR A 70 16.22 -3.34 -1.73
CA THR A 70 16.34 -4.75 -1.30
C THR A 70 16.33 -4.81 0.21
N PHE A 71 15.52 -5.71 0.77
CA PHE A 71 15.36 -5.90 2.22
C PHE A 71 15.54 -7.36 2.64
N GLY A 72 15.71 -7.59 3.93
CA GLY A 72 15.80 -8.93 4.49
C GLY A 72 14.46 -9.66 4.53
N VAL A 73 14.52 -10.97 4.75
CA VAL A 73 13.37 -11.90 4.71
C VAL A 73 12.27 -11.62 5.75
N GLY A 74 12.55 -10.83 6.78
CA GLY A 74 11.58 -10.47 7.83
C GLY A 74 10.93 -9.09 7.63
N MET A 75 11.18 -8.39 6.54
CA MET A 75 10.71 -7.01 6.31
C MET A 75 9.19 -6.90 6.35
N PRO A 76 8.59 -6.14 7.29
CA PRO A 76 7.16 -5.86 7.24
C PRO A 76 6.88 -4.74 6.24
N LEU A 77 5.71 -4.77 5.62
CA LEU A 77 5.13 -3.59 4.99
C LEU A 77 4.38 -2.78 6.05
N ILE A 78 4.61 -1.48 6.10
CA ILE A 78 3.93 -0.58 7.04
C ILE A 78 3.21 0.51 6.24
N VAL A 79 1.94 0.71 6.54
CA VAL A 79 1.13 1.83 6.04
C VAL A 79 0.77 2.72 7.22
N LYS A 80 1.10 4.00 7.12
CA LYS A 80 0.76 5.00 8.13
C LYS A 80 -0.15 6.05 7.50
N PHE A 81 -1.27 6.26 8.14
CA PHE A 81 -2.25 7.30 7.83
C PHE A 81 -2.00 8.51 8.74
N ASP A 82 -2.19 9.71 8.24
CA ASP A 82 -2.12 10.93 9.05
C ASP A 82 -3.41 11.19 9.84
N GLU A 83 -4.54 10.56 9.43
CA GLU A 83 -5.81 10.60 10.15
C GLU A 83 -6.23 9.22 10.69
N PRO A 84 -7.00 9.14 11.80
CA PRO A 84 -7.46 7.88 12.36
C PRO A 84 -8.42 7.13 11.43
N ILE A 85 -8.18 5.85 11.22
CA ILE A 85 -9.02 4.95 10.45
C ILE A 85 -10.00 4.23 11.39
N ASN A 86 -11.26 4.62 11.34
CA ASN A 86 -12.31 4.03 12.17
C ASN A 86 -12.83 2.70 11.62
N ASP A 87 -12.88 2.55 10.29
CA ASP A 87 -13.28 1.31 9.61
C ASP A 87 -12.05 0.65 8.95
N LYS A 88 -11.31 -0.11 9.76
CA LYS A 88 -10.08 -0.80 9.35
C LYS A 88 -10.34 -1.81 8.23
N ALA A 89 -11.43 -2.56 8.33
CA ALA A 89 -11.78 -3.57 7.33
C ALA A 89 -12.10 -2.94 5.97
N LYS A 90 -12.71 -1.75 5.96
CA LYS A 90 -12.96 -0.99 4.74
C LYS A 90 -11.66 -0.46 4.13
N ALA A 91 -10.77 0.10 4.95
CA ALA A 91 -9.47 0.58 4.48
C ALA A 91 -8.60 -0.54 3.88
N GLU A 92 -8.61 -1.74 4.49
CA GLU A 92 -7.85 -2.90 3.99
C GLU A 92 -8.27 -3.33 2.58
N GLN A 93 -9.52 -3.09 2.15
CA GLN A 93 -9.98 -3.42 0.80
C GLN A 93 -9.23 -2.63 -0.29
N PHE A 94 -8.65 -1.50 0.07
CA PHE A 94 -7.89 -0.63 -0.82
C PHE A 94 -6.37 -0.78 -0.66
N MET A 95 -5.92 -1.72 0.20
CA MET A 95 -4.51 -2.00 0.46
C MET A 95 -4.17 -3.42 -0.01
N THR A 96 -3.69 -3.55 -1.24
CA THR A 96 -3.38 -4.86 -1.84
C THR A 96 -1.88 -5.14 -1.79
N VAL A 97 -1.50 -6.32 -1.31
CA VAL A 97 -0.12 -6.80 -1.37
C VAL A 97 -0.03 -7.97 -2.33
N THR A 98 0.86 -7.84 -3.31
CA THR A 98 1.18 -8.89 -4.29
C THR A 98 2.62 -9.33 -4.14
N THR A 99 2.86 -10.63 -4.21
CA THR A 99 4.19 -11.22 -4.16
C THR A 99 4.45 -12.07 -5.39
N SER A 100 5.66 -12.01 -5.96
CA SER A 100 6.00 -12.71 -7.21
C SER A 100 5.91 -14.25 -7.10
N ASN A 101 5.95 -14.79 -5.90
CA ASN A 101 5.89 -16.23 -5.64
C ASN A 101 4.59 -16.68 -4.96
N GLY A 102 3.58 -15.81 -4.84
CA GLY A 102 2.29 -16.14 -4.21
C GLY A 102 2.34 -16.24 -2.68
N THR A 103 3.36 -15.69 -2.03
CA THR A 103 3.41 -15.64 -0.56
C THR A 103 2.21 -14.87 -0.02
N VAL A 104 1.45 -15.49 0.88
CA VAL A 104 0.29 -14.89 1.54
C VAL A 104 0.67 -14.32 2.90
N GLY A 105 -0.02 -13.28 3.31
CA GLY A 105 0.16 -12.63 4.60
C GLY A 105 -1.12 -11.98 5.10
N ALA A 106 -1.02 -11.22 6.18
CA ALA A 106 -2.17 -10.56 6.78
C ALA A 106 -1.78 -9.18 7.33
N TRP A 107 -2.78 -8.30 7.38
CA TRP A 107 -2.69 -7.02 8.04
C TRP A 107 -2.86 -7.17 9.56
N TYR A 108 -2.12 -6.36 10.30
CA TYR A 108 -2.28 -6.14 11.73
C TYR A 108 -2.19 -4.65 12.03
N TRP A 109 -3.18 -4.11 12.71
CA TRP A 109 -3.23 -2.70 13.09
C TRP A 109 -2.56 -2.48 14.45
N PHE A 110 -1.45 -1.77 14.46
CA PHE A 110 -0.77 -1.34 15.68
C PHE A 110 -1.51 -0.21 16.40
N SER A 111 -2.19 0.63 15.62
CA SER A 111 -3.02 1.73 16.11
C SER A 111 -4.19 1.98 15.15
N ASP A 112 -4.91 3.05 15.35
CA ASP A 112 -5.91 3.55 14.40
C ASP A 112 -5.30 4.25 13.16
N LYS A 113 -3.98 4.52 13.21
CA LYS A 113 -3.22 5.18 12.12
C LYS A 113 -2.15 4.32 11.47
N GLU A 114 -1.87 3.13 12.01
CA GLU A 114 -0.73 2.32 11.54
C GLU A 114 -1.10 0.85 11.38
N ALA A 115 -0.97 0.34 10.15
CA ALA A 115 -1.18 -1.04 9.77
C ALA A 115 0.11 -1.68 9.24
N HIS A 116 0.41 -2.89 9.70
CA HIS A 116 1.53 -3.70 9.26
C HIS A 116 1.04 -4.94 8.52
N TRP A 117 1.62 -5.22 7.36
CA TRP A 117 1.42 -6.48 6.67
C TRP A 117 2.70 -7.30 6.71
N ARG A 118 2.56 -8.58 6.97
CA ARG A 118 3.66 -9.53 6.88
C ARG A 118 3.15 -10.93 6.52
N PRO A 119 4.00 -11.77 5.88
CA PRO A 119 3.68 -13.18 5.69
C PRO A 119 3.67 -13.91 7.03
N LYS A 120 3.06 -15.10 7.04
CA LYS A 120 3.05 -16.00 8.19
C LYS A 120 4.48 -16.42 8.58
N ASP A 121 5.26 -16.80 7.58
CA ASP A 121 6.66 -17.19 7.70
C ASP A 121 7.55 -16.10 7.06
N TYR A 122 8.87 -16.25 7.09
CA TYR A 122 9.76 -15.35 6.38
C TYR A 122 9.53 -15.43 4.86
N TYR A 123 9.75 -14.30 4.19
CA TYR A 123 9.81 -14.32 2.73
C TYR A 123 10.93 -15.23 2.23
N GLN A 124 10.76 -15.76 1.04
CA GLN A 124 11.85 -16.42 0.33
C GLN A 124 12.74 -15.37 -0.37
N PRO A 125 14.08 -15.55 -0.36
CA PRO A 125 14.98 -14.72 -1.14
C PRO A 125 14.58 -14.64 -2.62
N GLY A 126 14.75 -13.46 -3.22
CA GLY A 126 14.36 -13.18 -4.60
C GLY A 126 12.88 -12.82 -4.81
N THR A 127 12.04 -12.89 -3.77
CA THR A 127 10.63 -12.47 -3.87
C THR A 127 10.55 -10.97 -4.15
N VAL A 128 9.78 -10.59 -5.16
CA VAL A 128 9.37 -9.20 -5.38
C VAL A 128 8.03 -8.98 -4.67
N VAL A 129 7.95 -7.96 -3.84
CA VAL A 129 6.78 -7.59 -3.07
C VAL A 129 6.31 -6.22 -3.54
N THR A 130 5.03 -6.11 -3.89
CA THR A 130 4.39 -4.86 -4.30
C THR A 130 3.21 -4.58 -3.39
N LEU A 131 3.18 -3.38 -2.84
CA LEU A 131 2.05 -2.81 -2.12
C LEU A 131 1.39 -1.75 -3.01
N ASP A 132 0.09 -1.92 -3.23
CA ASP A 132 -0.80 -0.93 -3.82
C ASP A 132 -1.77 -0.42 -2.77
N VAL A 133 -1.73 0.87 -2.48
CA VAL A 133 -2.71 1.58 -1.64
C VAL A 133 -3.51 2.49 -2.56
N LYS A 134 -4.73 2.07 -2.91
CA LYS A 134 -5.61 2.77 -3.87
C LYS A 134 -6.77 3.42 -3.16
N ILE A 135 -6.47 4.52 -2.46
CA ILE A 135 -7.43 5.22 -1.61
C ILE A 135 -7.96 6.53 -2.21
N PHE A 136 -7.37 7.04 -3.29
CA PHE A 136 -7.88 8.25 -3.94
C PHE A 136 -9.34 8.05 -4.37
N GLY A 137 -10.21 8.97 -3.98
CA GLY A 137 -11.64 8.87 -4.29
C GLY A 137 -12.44 7.87 -3.43
N GLN A 138 -11.79 7.12 -2.54
CA GLN A 138 -12.43 6.09 -1.72
C GLN A 138 -12.81 6.64 -0.34
N ASP A 139 -14.06 6.39 0.06
CA ASP A 139 -14.52 6.62 1.43
C ASP A 139 -13.98 5.51 2.35
N LEU A 140 -13.10 5.87 3.26
CA LEU A 140 -12.48 4.96 4.25
C LEU A 140 -13.33 4.81 5.53
N GLY A 141 -14.54 5.36 5.52
CA GLY A 141 -15.47 5.36 6.65
C GLY A 141 -15.59 6.73 7.33
N GLY A 142 -16.84 7.07 7.74
CA GLY A 142 -17.12 8.32 8.43
C GLY A 142 -16.92 9.59 7.59
N GLY A 143 -16.89 9.49 6.25
CA GLY A 143 -16.66 10.62 5.35
C GLY A 143 -15.18 11.03 5.24
N LEU A 144 -14.27 10.18 5.68
CA LEU A 144 -12.82 10.33 5.45
C LEU A 144 -12.45 9.73 4.10
N TYR A 145 -11.82 10.50 3.23
CA TYR A 145 -11.41 10.07 1.89
C TYR A 145 -9.90 10.08 1.74
N GLY A 146 -9.37 9.19 0.88
CA GLY A 146 -7.95 9.16 0.57
C GLY A 146 -7.55 10.34 -0.33
N GLU A 147 -6.43 10.99 0.00
CA GLU A 147 -5.91 12.15 -0.74
C GLU A 147 -5.23 11.74 -2.05
N GLU A 148 -4.45 10.65 -2.02
CA GLU A 148 -3.71 10.13 -3.17
C GLU A 148 -3.51 8.62 -3.07
N ASP A 149 -3.26 7.98 -4.21
CA ASP A 149 -2.82 6.59 -4.27
C ASP A 149 -1.32 6.46 -3.98
N ARG A 150 -0.92 5.31 -3.43
CA ARG A 150 0.48 5.02 -3.16
C ARG A 150 0.85 3.62 -3.62
N GLN A 151 1.97 3.49 -4.33
CA GLN A 151 2.52 2.18 -4.70
C GLN A 151 4.00 2.12 -4.31
N VAL A 152 4.42 0.97 -3.78
CA VAL A 152 5.83 0.68 -3.53
C VAL A 152 6.12 -0.78 -3.86
N SER A 153 7.29 -1.03 -4.47
CA SER A 153 7.76 -2.38 -4.80
C SER A 153 9.22 -2.55 -4.40
N PHE A 154 9.55 -3.70 -3.81
CA PHE A 154 10.90 -4.02 -3.38
C PHE A 154 11.21 -5.50 -3.55
N THR A 155 12.48 -5.85 -3.46
CA THR A 155 12.96 -7.23 -3.58
C THR A 155 13.47 -7.75 -2.24
N ILE A 156 13.23 -9.02 -1.96
CA ILE A 156 13.80 -9.72 -0.81
C ILE A 156 15.18 -10.25 -1.19
N GLY A 157 16.18 -9.84 -0.46
CA GLY A 157 17.57 -10.30 -0.62
C GLY A 157 17.84 -11.61 0.10
N ASP A 158 19.12 -11.87 0.36
CA ASP A 158 19.56 -13.04 1.12
C ASP A 158 18.88 -13.13 2.49
N SER A 159 18.59 -14.35 2.91
CA SER A 159 18.11 -14.60 4.27
C SER A 159 19.26 -14.44 5.26
N MET A 160 19.12 -13.54 6.21
CA MET A 160 19.97 -13.41 7.38
C MET A 160 19.12 -13.49 8.63
N VAL A 161 19.24 -14.60 9.38
CA VAL A 161 18.47 -14.85 10.60
C VAL A 161 19.43 -15.08 11.75
N SER A 162 19.19 -14.40 12.85
CA SER A 162 19.94 -14.62 14.10
C SER A 162 19.01 -15.19 15.15
N GLU A 163 19.40 -16.30 15.74
CA GLU A 163 18.65 -16.96 16.83
C GLU A 163 19.46 -16.88 18.12
N VAL A 164 18.85 -16.36 19.17
CA VAL A 164 19.47 -16.33 20.49
C VAL A 164 18.66 -17.20 21.45
N SER A 165 19.35 -18.03 22.21
CA SER A 165 18.74 -18.94 23.16
C SER A 165 19.29 -18.70 24.58
N ASP A 166 18.37 -18.57 25.54
CA ASP A 166 18.73 -18.46 26.97
C ASP A 166 19.11 -19.79 27.58
N ILE A 167 18.72 -20.92 26.95
CA ILE A 167 19.01 -22.26 27.46
C ILE A 167 20.50 -22.57 27.38
N ASP A 168 21.11 -22.31 26.23
CA ASP A 168 22.53 -22.64 25.97
C ASP A 168 23.42 -21.40 25.89
N LYS A 169 22.85 -20.18 26.08
CA LYS A 169 23.56 -18.91 26.05
C LYS A 169 24.34 -18.70 24.74
N GLN A 170 23.70 -19.03 23.62
CA GLN A 170 24.31 -18.93 22.29
C GLN A 170 23.47 -18.02 21.39
N LEU A 171 24.17 -17.19 20.60
CA LEU A 171 23.64 -16.51 19.42
C LEU A 171 24.14 -17.23 18.16
N ARG A 172 23.24 -17.72 17.35
CA ARG A 172 23.53 -18.38 16.07
C ARG A 172 23.12 -17.50 14.91
N VAL A 173 24.01 -17.31 13.97
CA VAL A 173 23.74 -16.52 12.76
C VAL A 173 23.65 -17.48 11.58
N TYR A 174 22.52 -17.42 10.87
CA TYR A 174 22.26 -18.22 9.67
C TYR A 174 22.20 -17.30 8.46
N LYS A 175 22.86 -17.71 7.38
CA LYS A 175 22.73 -17.12 6.07
C LYS A 175 22.16 -18.15 5.09
N ASN A 176 21.03 -17.84 4.46
CA ASN A 176 20.33 -18.74 3.55
C ASN A 176 20.12 -20.16 4.13
N GLY A 177 19.75 -20.22 5.40
CA GLY A 177 19.53 -21.46 6.15
C GLY A 177 20.78 -22.18 6.67
N SER A 178 21.99 -21.75 6.27
CA SER A 178 23.24 -22.34 6.74
C SER A 178 23.80 -21.57 7.94
N LEU A 179 24.17 -22.31 8.99
CA LEU A 179 24.84 -21.70 10.16
C LEU A 179 26.22 -21.16 9.73
N VAL A 180 26.42 -19.86 9.85
CA VAL A 180 27.68 -19.22 9.49
C VAL A 180 28.53 -18.81 10.67
N LYS A 181 27.88 -18.58 11.84
CA LYS A 181 28.62 -18.20 13.05
C LYS A 181 27.82 -18.43 14.31
N THR A 182 28.53 -18.72 15.40
CA THR A 182 27.99 -18.84 16.75
C THR A 182 28.80 -17.96 17.69
N PHE A 183 28.11 -17.28 18.59
CA PHE A 183 28.74 -16.43 19.62
C PHE A 183 28.16 -16.80 20.99
N PRO A 184 28.96 -16.70 22.06
CA PRO A 184 28.40 -16.65 23.40
C PRO A 184 27.46 -15.43 23.54
N ALA A 185 26.30 -15.61 24.16
CA ALA A 185 25.35 -14.54 24.39
C ALA A 185 25.03 -14.40 25.87
N SER A 186 24.93 -13.15 26.32
CA SER A 186 24.37 -12.83 27.63
C SER A 186 23.00 -12.21 27.43
N LEU A 187 22.00 -12.82 28.03
CA LEU A 187 20.62 -12.34 28.01
C LEU A 187 20.31 -11.58 29.32
N GLY A 188 19.20 -10.88 29.32
CA GLY A 188 18.77 -10.10 30.50
C GLY A 188 18.60 -10.97 31.76
N MET A 189 18.54 -10.29 32.89
CA MET A 189 18.24 -10.90 34.18
C MET A 189 16.78 -10.64 34.59
N ASP A 190 16.29 -11.32 35.62
CA ASP A 190 14.89 -11.23 36.07
C ASP A 190 14.42 -9.76 36.28
N LYS A 191 15.31 -8.89 36.74
CA LYS A 191 15.00 -7.45 36.93
C LYS A 191 14.93 -6.67 35.60
N TYR A 192 15.67 -7.10 34.59
CA TYR A 192 15.77 -6.47 33.27
C TYR A 192 15.80 -7.55 32.18
N PRO A 193 14.66 -8.20 31.91
CA PRO A 193 14.61 -9.32 30.97
C PRO A 193 14.84 -8.87 29.53
N SER A 194 15.51 -9.69 28.74
CA SER A 194 15.48 -9.55 27.29
C SER A 194 14.10 -9.89 26.77
N GLN A 195 13.60 -9.10 25.83
CA GLN A 195 12.32 -9.37 25.21
C GLN A 195 12.41 -10.62 24.31
N SER A 196 11.47 -11.54 24.51
CA SER A 196 11.31 -12.71 23.63
C SER A 196 10.51 -12.35 22.37
N GLY A 197 10.76 -13.04 21.28
CA GLY A 197 10.00 -12.91 20.05
C GLY A 197 10.87 -12.68 18.83
N VAL A 198 10.19 -12.38 17.71
CA VAL A 198 10.84 -12.06 16.44
C VAL A 198 11.04 -10.55 16.36
N HIS A 199 12.28 -10.14 16.15
CA HIS A 199 12.68 -8.76 15.97
C HIS A 199 13.26 -8.58 14.56
N VAL A 200 12.90 -7.50 13.90
CA VAL A 200 13.42 -7.15 12.56
C VAL A 200 14.40 -5.99 12.73
N VAL A 201 15.60 -6.17 12.21
CA VAL A 201 16.60 -5.10 12.11
C VAL A 201 16.25 -4.26 10.87
N GLN A 202 16.05 -2.97 11.09
CA GLN A 202 15.73 -1.98 10.05
C GLN A 202 16.94 -1.11 9.75
#